data_db86f725e488102010d6160846e232a6
#
_entry.id   db86f725e488102010d6160846e232a6
#
_cell.length_a   1.000
_cell.length_b   1.000
_cell.length_c   1.000
_cell.angle_alpha   90.00
_cell.angle_beta   90.00
_cell.angle_gamma   90.00
#
_symmetry.space_group_name_H-M   'P 1'
#
loop_
_entity.id
_entity.type
_entity.pdbx_description
1 polymer ?
#
loop_
_entity_poly.entity_id
_entity_poly.type
_entity_poly.pdbx_seq_one_letter_code
_entity_poly.pdbx_strand_id
1 'polypeptide(L)'
;QMGAAYPELVQAQSMIEETLLQEETRFRTTLDRGLRLLEDEVGDLPQGGALPGATAFKLYDTFGFPLDLTQDALREKGLSVDTDGFDSAMAAQKAKARAAWAGSGEMADDTIWFDVLDNHGATDFLGYDTEQAEGQIVALVQDGGQVDRANAGAVVQIVLNQTPFYAESGGQIGDRGEIVTESGILEVTDCRKTADLFIHMAKVTKGFVEMGQAAELIVASDRRARIRANHSATHLLHEALRRALGDHVAQRGSLNADDRLRFDFSHGQALTAAQLQQVQSEVNAFIRQNSTVETRIMTPDDARALGAQALFGEKYGDEVRVVSMGHLPGSGKGLGQDTYSLELCGGTHVRQTGDIGGFVLLSDGASSAGVRRIEALTGVGAEHYIQQQMAAMAAAATTLKVQPTEIADRAQQLLEERKALQNEVANLRRELALSGGTEAAATDPISIGGKAFLAQVLQGVTGRDLPALVDAHKAKMGSGVVLLIADTDGKAAVAAGVTGDLAEHISAVDIVKTVVATLGGKGGGGRADMAQGGAKSTQDSDAAILAVKTLLEE
;
A
#
# COMPACT_ATOMS: atom_id res chain seq x y z
N GLN A 1 -7.37 34.05 18.94
CA GLN A 1 -7.03 35.43 18.51
C GLN A 1 -6.94 35.56 16.99
N MET A 2 -6.46 34.53 16.28
CA MET A 2 -6.32 34.55 14.80
C MET A 2 -7.63 34.29 14.06
N GLY A 3 -8.58 33.58 14.66
CA GLY A 3 -9.83 33.18 13.98
C GLY A 3 -10.74 34.32 13.52
N ALA A 4 -10.60 35.53 14.11
CA ALA A 4 -11.35 36.70 13.61
C ALA A 4 -10.79 37.25 12.28
N ALA A 5 -9.46 37.10 12.07
CA ALA A 5 -8.78 37.49 10.84
C ALA A 5 -8.75 36.37 9.78
N TYR A 6 -8.88 35.11 10.23
CA TYR A 6 -8.83 33.90 9.40
C TYR A 6 -10.00 32.97 9.79
N PRO A 7 -11.22 33.21 9.30
CA PRO A 7 -12.41 32.42 9.64
C PRO A 7 -12.28 30.93 9.36
N GLU A 8 -11.46 30.56 8.37
CA GLU A 8 -11.14 29.19 7.99
C GLU A 8 -10.48 28.41 9.14
N LEU A 9 -9.74 29.05 10.04
CA LEU A 9 -9.17 28.39 11.23
C LEU A 9 -10.25 27.94 12.21
N VAL A 10 -11.33 28.73 12.32
CA VAL A 10 -12.47 28.38 13.18
C VAL A 10 -13.26 27.22 12.57
N GLN A 11 -13.47 27.22 11.26
CA GLN A 11 -14.13 26.13 10.54
C GLN A 11 -13.33 24.81 10.62
N ALA A 12 -12.00 24.91 10.57
CA ALA A 12 -11.09 23.76 10.63
C ALA A 12 -10.67 23.37 12.06
N GLN A 13 -11.20 24.01 13.12
CA GLN A 13 -10.73 23.83 14.50
C GLN A 13 -10.69 22.36 14.91
N SER A 14 -11.79 21.63 14.75
CA SER A 14 -11.86 20.19 15.12
C SER A 14 -10.83 19.34 14.38
N MET A 15 -10.63 19.61 13.09
CA MET A 15 -9.63 18.91 12.28
C MET A 15 -8.21 19.23 12.75
N ILE A 16 -7.94 20.50 13.07
CA ILE A 16 -6.63 20.93 13.57
C ILE A 16 -6.32 20.23 14.91
N GLU A 17 -7.28 20.25 15.85
CA GLU A 17 -7.14 19.61 17.16
C GLU A 17 -6.92 18.09 17.03
N GLU A 18 -7.69 17.42 16.19
CA GLU A 18 -7.54 15.98 15.94
C GLU A 18 -6.19 15.65 15.27
N THR A 19 -5.80 16.43 14.27
CA THR A 19 -4.49 16.26 13.58
C THR A 19 -3.33 16.45 14.55
N LEU A 20 -3.37 17.50 15.39
CA LEU A 20 -2.34 17.73 16.40
C LEU A 20 -2.26 16.59 17.42
N LEU A 21 -3.41 16.09 17.89
CA LEU A 21 -3.46 14.96 18.81
C LEU A 21 -2.89 13.67 18.19
N GLN A 22 -3.20 13.41 16.92
CA GLN A 22 -2.69 12.25 16.19
C GLN A 22 -1.18 12.35 15.98
N GLU A 23 -0.68 13.50 15.53
CA GLU A 23 0.74 13.73 15.33
C GLU A 23 1.52 13.66 16.64
N GLU A 24 0.99 14.22 17.75
CA GLU A 24 1.59 14.10 19.07
C GLU A 24 1.67 12.65 19.53
N THR A 25 0.59 11.89 19.36
CA THR A 25 0.54 10.47 19.73
C THR A 25 1.54 9.63 18.91
N ARG A 26 1.60 9.89 17.62
CA ARG A 26 2.55 9.25 16.71
C ARG A 26 4.00 9.61 17.05
N PHE A 27 4.24 10.88 17.33
CA PHE A 27 5.56 11.36 17.74
C PHE A 27 6.03 10.74 19.06
N ARG A 28 5.17 10.64 20.07
CA ARG A 28 5.46 9.93 21.33
C ARG A 28 5.86 8.47 21.08
N THR A 29 5.13 7.76 20.22
CA THR A 29 5.46 6.36 19.85
C THR A 29 6.82 6.27 19.14
N THR A 30 7.13 7.24 18.29
CA THR A 30 8.42 7.35 17.60
C THR A 30 9.56 7.62 18.59
N LEU A 31 9.33 8.52 19.56
CA LEU A 31 10.29 8.83 20.63
C LEU A 31 10.59 7.58 21.47
N ASP A 32 9.57 6.90 21.97
CA ASP A 32 9.74 5.71 22.80
C ASP A 32 10.51 4.62 22.06
N ARG A 33 10.23 4.44 20.78
CA ARG A 33 10.94 3.46 19.95
C ARG A 33 12.37 3.88 19.66
N GLY A 34 12.58 5.17 19.31
CA GLY A 34 13.89 5.74 19.03
C GLY A 34 14.82 5.67 20.24
N LEU A 35 14.33 6.00 21.43
CA LEU A 35 15.09 5.94 22.68
C LEU A 35 15.50 4.50 23.02
N ARG A 36 14.62 3.50 22.84
CA ARG A 36 14.99 2.08 23.08
C ARG A 36 16.08 1.62 22.11
N LEU A 37 15.94 1.95 20.81
CA LEU A 37 16.94 1.58 19.80
C LEU A 37 18.28 2.30 20.07
N LEU A 38 18.24 3.55 20.54
CA LEU A 38 19.42 4.28 20.93
C LEU A 38 20.09 3.64 22.17
N GLU A 39 19.31 3.18 23.14
CA GLU A 39 19.82 2.47 24.33
C GLU A 39 20.53 1.17 23.95
N ASP A 40 19.97 0.40 23.02
CA ASP A 40 20.56 -0.85 22.52
C ASP A 40 21.90 -0.60 21.82
N GLU A 41 21.99 0.46 20.97
CA GLU A 41 23.21 0.79 20.22
C GLU A 41 24.30 1.45 21.09
N VAL A 42 23.92 2.06 22.20
CA VAL A 42 24.83 2.76 23.14
C VAL A 42 25.44 1.81 24.15
N GLY A 43 24.82 0.64 24.40
CA GLY A 43 25.25 -0.32 25.42
C GLY A 43 26.72 -0.78 25.27
N ASP A 44 27.25 -0.78 24.05
CA ASP A 44 28.61 -1.23 23.72
C ASP A 44 29.60 -0.08 23.54
N LEU A 45 29.21 1.19 23.72
CA LEU A 45 30.09 2.34 23.53
C LEU A 45 30.94 2.64 24.78
N PRO A 46 32.25 2.91 24.64
CA PRO A 46 33.10 3.32 25.74
C PRO A 46 32.71 4.71 26.26
N GLN A 47 32.99 5.00 27.53
CA GLN A 47 32.72 6.29 28.13
C GLN A 47 33.42 7.44 27.36
N GLY A 48 32.67 8.47 26.98
CA GLY A 48 33.16 9.54 26.10
C GLY A 48 33.20 9.20 24.62
N GLY A 49 32.67 8.04 24.23
CA GLY A 49 32.58 7.60 22.84
C GLY A 49 31.58 8.42 22.01
N ALA A 50 31.66 8.24 20.69
CA ALA A 50 30.70 8.83 19.73
C ALA A 50 29.86 7.74 19.07
N LEU A 51 28.54 7.95 18.99
CA LEU A 51 27.64 7.11 18.19
C LEU A 51 28.02 7.28 16.71
N PRO A 52 28.24 6.20 15.93
CA PRO A 52 28.54 6.30 14.52
C PRO A 52 27.48 7.06 13.73
N GLY A 53 27.92 7.98 12.85
CA GLY A 53 27.02 8.81 12.06
C GLY A 53 26.04 8.02 11.19
N ALA A 54 26.45 6.85 10.66
CA ALA A 54 25.57 5.95 9.92
C ALA A 54 24.43 5.38 10.78
N THR A 55 24.69 5.09 12.07
CA THR A 55 23.67 4.63 13.03
C THR A 55 22.72 5.77 13.38
N ALA A 56 23.23 6.96 13.64
CA ALA A 56 22.41 8.16 13.86
C ALA A 56 21.55 8.50 12.64
N PHE A 57 22.08 8.34 11.43
CA PHE A 57 21.33 8.51 10.18
C PHE A 57 20.23 7.45 10.03
N LYS A 58 20.48 6.20 10.38
CA LYS A 58 19.47 5.15 10.38
C LYS A 58 18.33 5.43 11.35
N LEU A 59 18.62 5.94 12.54
CA LEU A 59 17.62 6.38 13.51
C LEU A 59 16.74 7.50 12.94
N TYR A 60 17.34 8.46 12.25
CA TYR A 60 16.67 9.57 11.61
C TYR A 60 15.83 9.12 10.38
N ASP A 61 16.45 8.45 9.40
CA ASP A 61 15.86 8.15 8.10
C ASP A 61 14.81 7.01 8.18
N THR A 62 15.12 5.95 8.94
CA THR A 62 14.26 4.76 9.01
C THR A 62 13.23 4.82 10.12
N PHE A 63 13.59 5.41 11.25
CA PHE A 63 12.74 5.41 12.45
C PHE A 63 12.16 6.78 12.79
N GLY A 64 12.54 7.82 12.05
CA GLY A 64 12.04 9.18 12.24
C GLY A 64 12.46 9.83 13.56
N PHE A 65 13.56 9.34 14.19
CA PHE A 65 14.06 9.88 15.45
C PHE A 65 15.03 11.04 15.16
N PRO A 66 14.71 12.29 15.54
CA PRO A 66 15.50 13.48 15.18
C PRO A 66 16.94 13.44 15.71
N LEU A 67 17.87 14.01 14.93
CA LEU A 67 19.29 14.05 15.30
C LEU A 67 19.56 14.86 16.57
N ASP A 68 18.87 15.99 16.74
CA ASP A 68 18.97 16.83 17.94
C ASP A 68 18.55 16.09 19.20
N LEU A 69 17.47 15.30 19.14
CA LEU A 69 17.06 14.46 20.27
C LEU A 69 18.04 13.30 20.52
N THR A 70 18.64 12.74 19.46
CA THR A 70 19.74 11.77 19.61
C THR A 70 20.93 12.39 20.34
N GLN A 71 21.32 13.61 19.96
CA GLN A 71 22.42 14.36 20.60
C GLN A 71 22.10 14.68 22.07
N ASP A 72 20.88 15.12 22.38
CA ASP A 72 20.48 15.47 23.75
C ASP A 72 20.47 14.24 24.65
N ALA A 73 19.89 13.12 24.19
CA ALA A 73 19.86 11.86 24.95
C ALA A 73 21.28 11.30 25.21
N LEU A 74 22.20 11.46 24.27
CA LEU A 74 23.60 11.03 24.43
C LEU A 74 24.39 11.95 25.33
N ARG A 75 24.13 13.26 25.31
CA ARG A 75 24.79 14.24 26.17
C ARG A 75 24.57 13.96 27.64
N GLU A 76 23.35 13.53 28.03
CA GLU A 76 23.06 13.13 29.42
C GLU A 76 23.89 11.91 29.86
N LYS A 77 24.30 11.04 28.93
CA LYS A 77 25.15 9.86 29.17
C LYS A 77 26.65 10.14 29.01
N GLY A 78 27.05 11.39 28.74
CA GLY A 78 28.45 11.78 28.48
C GLY A 78 29.00 11.25 27.15
N LEU A 79 28.12 10.98 26.20
CA LEU A 79 28.45 10.49 24.85
C LEU A 79 28.19 11.57 23.80
N SER A 80 28.68 11.39 22.57
CA SER A 80 28.47 12.29 21.44
C SER A 80 27.99 11.56 20.19
N VAL A 81 27.70 12.32 19.12
CA VAL A 81 27.36 11.78 17.79
C VAL A 81 28.44 12.20 16.79
N ASP A 82 28.82 11.29 15.90
CA ASP A 82 29.61 11.59 14.72
C ASP A 82 28.72 12.31 13.68
N THR A 83 28.69 13.64 13.78
CA THR A 83 27.87 14.49 12.88
C THR A 83 28.41 14.52 11.45
N ASP A 84 29.74 14.41 11.25
CA ASP A 84 30.34 14.39 9.91
C ASP A 84 29.94 13.09 9.16
N GLY A 85 29.94 11.97 9.86
CA GLY A 85 29.42 10.69 9.33
C GLY A 85 27.92 10.73 9.03
N PHE A 86 27.13 11.41 9.88
CA PHE A 86 25.70 11.61 9.63
C PHE A 86 25.46 12.44 8.36
N ASP A 87 26.15 13.58 8.22
CA ASP A 87 26.04 14.46 7.05
C ASP A 87 26.47 13.78 5.75
N SER A 88 27.50 12.95 5.82
CA SER A 88 27.96 12.13 4.70
C SER A 88 26.90 11.12 4.26
N ALA A 89 26.24 10.43 5.20
CA ALA A 89 25.15 9.50 4.93
C ALA A 89 23.92 10.22 4.35
N MET A 90 23.58 11.39 4.88
CA MET A 90 22.51 12.25 4.37
C MET A 90 22.77 12.71 2.93
N ALA A 91 24.00 13.13 2.63
CA ALA A 91 24.40 13.56 1.29
C ALA A 91 24.30 12.40 0.28
N ALA A 92 24.73 11.20 0.68
CA ALA A 92 24.63 10.00 -0.15
C ALA A 92 23.16 9.64 -0.46
N GLN A 93 22.28 9.73 0.54
CA GLN A 93 20.83 9.49 0.36
C GLN A 93 20.19 10.52 -0.58
N LYS A 94 20.50 11.81 -0.40
CA LYS A 94 20.05 12.90 -1.29
C LYS A 94 20.53 12.70 -2.74
N ALA A 95 21.79 12.28 -2.93
CA ALA A 95 22.33 11.98 -4.26
C ALA A 95 21.60 10.80 -4.92
N LYS A 96 21.31 9.73 -4.16
CA LYS A 96 20.54 8.59 -4.62
C LYS A 96 19.09 8.96 -4.99
N ALA A 97 18.46 9.80 -4.19
CA ALA A 97 17.11 10.31 -4.47
C ALA A 97 17.08 11.17 -5.74
N ARG A 98 18.09 12.06 -5.94
CA ARG A 98 18.22 12.87 -7.16
C ARG A 98 18.49 12.02 -8.40
N ALA A 99 19.31 10.97 -8.31
CA ALA A 99 19.57 10.06 -9.42
C ALA A 99 18.35 9.22 -9.80
N ALA A 100 17.43 8.95 -8.87
CA ALA A 100 16.18 8.26 -9.10
C ALA A 100 15.07 9.19 -9.63
N TRP A 101 15.25 10.51 -9.53
CA TRP A 101 14.31 11.51 -10.04
C TRP A 101 14.69 11.86 -11.48
N ALA A 102 14.02 11.25 -12.44
CA ALA A 102 14.04 11.69 -13.83
C ALA A 102 13.26 13.01 -13.90
N GLY A 103 13.97 14.14 -13.82
CA GLY A 103 13.37 15.47 -13.94
C GLY A 103 12.58 15.58 -15.24
N SER A 104 11.36 16.09 -15.16
CA SER A 104 10.60 16.52 -16.33
C SER A 104 11.37 17.62 -17.05
N GLY A 105 11.68 17.41 -18.33
CA GLY A 105 12.40 18.35 -19.17
C GLY A 105 11.57 19.57 -19.63
N GLU A 106 10.68 20.09 -18.79
CA GLU A 106 9.62 21.04 -19.14
C GLU A 106 10.03 22.52 -19.30
N MET A 107 11.25 22.92 -18.93
CA MET A 107 11.59 24.35 -18.90
C MET A 107 12.05 24.96 -20.24
N ALA A 108 12.28 24.19 -21.30
CA ALA A 108 12.71 24.72 -22.60
C ALA A 108 11.55 24.93 -23.60
N ASP A 109 10.42 24.23 -23.40
CA ASP A 109 9.26 24.27 -24.32
C ASP A 109 8.32 25.47 -24.08
N ASP A 110 8.32 26.06 -22.90
CA ASP A 110 7.34 27.09 -22.51
C ASP A 110 7.42 28.36 -23.37
N THR A 111 8.61 28.74 -23.87
CA THR A 111 8.77 29.98 -24.65
C THR A 111 8.07 29.94 -25.99
N ILE A 112 8.04 28.78 -26.65
CA ILE A 112 7.36 28.60 -27.96
C ILE A 112 5.86 28.82 -27.81
N TRP A 113 5.27 28.34 -26.73
CA TRP A 113 3.83 28.42 -26.52
C TRP A 113 3.36 29.85 -26.20
N PHE A 114 4.17 30.66 -25.54
CA PHE A 114 3.88 32.08 -25.36
C PHE A 114 3.88 32.83 -26.70
N ASP A 115 4.86 32.53 -27.57
CA ASP A 115 4.90 33.13 -28.92
C ASP A 115 3.69 32.69 -29.76
N VAL A 116 3.25 31.44 -29.65
CA VAL A 116 2.04 30.94 -30.35
C VAL A 116 0.79 31.64 -29.80
N LEU A 117 0.66 31.80 -28.46
CA LEU A 117 -0.45 32.49 -27.82
C LEU A 117 -0.53 33.97 -28.26
N ASP A 118 0.59 34.66 -28.28
CA ASP A 118 0.67 36.07 -28.68
C ASP A 118 0.29 36.29 -30.16
N ASN A 119 0.65 35.34 -31.03
CA ASN A 119 0.39 35.46 -32.47
C ASN A 119 -1.00 34.96 -32.91
N HIS A 120 -1.57 33.97 -32.22
CA HIS A 120 -2.79 33.28 -32.66
C HIS A 120 -3.94 33.35 -31.66
N GLY A 121 -3.72 33.85 -30.44
CA GLY A 121 -4.70 33.91 -29.37
C GLY A 121 -4.90 32.56 -28.67
N ALA A 122 -5.82 32.52 -27.72
CA ALA A 122 -6.20 31.36 -26.96
C ALA A 122 -6.96 30.34 -27.84
N THR A 123 -6.87 29.06 -27.46
CA THR A 123 -7.67 27.99 -28.10
C THR A 123 -9.11 27.99 -27.53
N ASP A 124 -10.12 28.04 -28.38
CA ASP A 124 -11.51 27.89 -27.98
C ASP A 124 -11.83 26.42 -27.66
N PHE A 125 -12.32 26.16 -26.44
CA PHE A 125 -12.68 24.82 -26.01
C PHE A 125 -14.16 24.51 -26.23
N LEU A 126 -14.46 23.59 -27.16
CA LEU A 126 -15.81 23.18 -27.56
C LEU A 126 -16.26 21.87 -26.90
N GLY A 127 -15.39 21.21 -26.15
CA GLY A 127 -15.58 19.82 -25.67
C GLY A 127 -16.61 19.66 -24.53
N TYR A 128 -17.26 20.73 -24.08
CA TYR A 128 -18.42 20.61 -23.19
C TYR A 128 -19.66 20.16 -23.96
N ASP A 129 -19.82 20.61 -25.20
CA ASP A 129 -21.03 20.42 -25.99
C ASP A 129 -20.86 19.37 -27.08
N THR A 130 -19.66 19.27 -27.67
CA THR A 130 -19.38 18.36 -28.79
C THR A 130 -18.10 17.54 -28.61
N GLU A 131 -18.04 16.38 -29.26
CA GLU A 131 -16.87 15.50 -29.33
C GLU A 131 -16.26 15.49 -30.74
N GLN A 132 -16.86 16.24 -31.67
CA GLN A 132 -16.34 16.46 -33.02
C GLN A 132 -16.44 17.95 -33.34
N ALA A 133 -15.40 18.48 -33.97
CA ALA A 133 -15.35 19.88 -34.42
C ALA A 133 -14.39 20.04 -35.58
N GLU A 134 -14.59 21.08 -36.36
CA GLU A 134 -13.59 21.55 -37.34
C GLU A 134 -12.69 22.58 -36.67
N GLY A 135 -11.42 22.64 -37.07
CA GLY A 135 -10.46 23.63 -36.57
C GLY A 135 -9.37 23.89 -37.62
N GLN A 136 -8.59 24.94 -37.38
CA GLN A 136 -7.42 25.28 -38.20
C GLN A 136 -6.15 25.05 -37.37
N ILE A 137 -5.16 24.39 -37.96
CA ILE A 137 -3.84 24.18 -37.35
C ILE A 137 -3.10 25.52 -37.32
N VAL A 138 -2.80 26.00 -36.12
CA VAL A 138 -2.12 27.29 -35.92
C VAL A 138 -0.64 27.11 -35.55
N ALA A 139 -0.25 25.95 -34.99
CA ALA A 139 1.13 25.63 -34.74
C ALA A 139 1.40 24.13 -34.81
N LEU A 140 2.60 23.79 -35.32
CA LEU A 140 3.18 22.45 -35.31
C LEU A 140 4.57 22.54 -34.67
N VAL A 141 4.82 21.73 -33.64
CA VAL A 141 6.13 21.65 -32.97
C VAL A 141 6.64 20.21 -33.03
N GLN A 142 7.87 20.04 -33.52
CA GLN A 142 8.55 18.76 -33.56
C GLN A 142 9.96 18.92 -32.97
N ASP A 143 10.39 18.01 -32.14
CA ASP A 143 11.72 17.99 -31.49
C ASP A 143 12.10 19.35 -30.83
N GLY A 144 11.10 20.03 -30.22
CA GLY A 144 11.28 21.31 -29.53
C GLY A 144 11.44 22.52 -30.48
N GLY A 145 11.10 22.39 -31.76
CA GLY A 145 11.11 23.47 -32.74
C GLY A 145 9.82 23.55 -33.54
N GLN A 146 9.38 24.77 -33.86
CA GLN A 146 8.22 24.98 -34.73
C GLN A 146 8.57 24.58 -36.17
N VAL A 147 7.65 23.87 -36.81
CA VAL A 147 7.81 23.38 -38.18
C VAL A 147 6.57 23.72 -39.01
N ASP A 148 6.77 23.95 -40.34
CA ASP A 148 5.66 24.23 -41.23
C ASP A 148 4.91 22.96 -41.65
N ARG A 149 5.60 21.79 -41.59
CA ARG A 149 5.09 20.50 -42.08
C ARG A 149 5.66 19.34 -41.30
N ALA A 150 4.82 18.31 -41.06
CA ALA A 150 5.22 17.03 -40.49
C ALA A 150 4.69 15.86 -41.34
N ASN A 151 5.54 14.84 -41.56
CA ASN A 151 5.22 13.69 -42.40
C ASN A 151 4.85 12.46 -41.56
N ALA A 152 4.29 11.45 -42.21
CA ALA A 152 3.94 10.18 -41.59
C ALA A 152 5.11 9.59 -40.78
N GLY A 153 4.82 9.14 -39.56
CA GLY A 153 5.77 8.63 -38.58
C GLY A 153 6.28 9.68 -37.56
N ALA A 154 6.13 10.98 -37.87
CA ALA A 154 6.53 12.05 -36.94
C ALA A 154 5.63 12.09 -35.72
N VAL A 155 6.25 12.37 -34.56
CA VAL A 155 5.56 12.74 -33.31
C VAL A 155 5.63 14.25 -33.21
N VAL A 156 4.49 14.89 -33.03
CA VAL A 156 4.34 16.34 -33.02
C VAL A 156 3.45 16.80 -31.89
N GLN A 157 3.65 18.04 -31.50
CA GLN A 157 2.72 18.80 -30.68
C GLN A 157 1.98 19.77 -31.60
N ILE A 158 0.65 19.75 -31.54
CA ILE A 158 -0.18 20.53 -32.44
C ILE A 158 -1.15 21.40 -31.67
N VAL A 159 -1.28 22.65 -32.07
CA VAL A 159 -2.26 23.60 -31.55
C VAL A 159 -3.21 24.00 -32.67
N LEU A 160 -4.49 24.04 -32.34
CA LEU A 160 -5.55 24.51 -33.25
C LEU A 160 -6.26 25.74 -32.62
N ASN A 161 -6.91 26.56 -33.45
CA ASN A 161 -7.67 27.71 -33.01
C ASN A 161 -8.84 27.32 -32.08
N GLN A 162 -9.42 26.14 -32.26
CA GLN A 162 -10.48 25.57 -31.44
C GLN A 162 -10.37 24.06 -31.37
N THR A 163 -10.92 23.45 -30.29
CA THR A 163 -10.81 22.00 -30.07
C THR A 163 -11.93 21.44 -29.19
N PRO A 164 -12.42 20.21 -29.49
CA PRO A 164 -13.27 19.46 -28.57
C PRO A 164 -12.46 18.61 -27.56
N PHE A 165 -11.12 18.51 -27.71
CA PHE A 165 -10.25 17.72 -26.86
C PHE A 165 -10.02 18.40 -25.51
N TYR A 166 -10.37 17.74 -24.42
CA TYR A 166 -10.09 18.20 -23.06
C TYR A 166 -8.60 18.03 -22.77
N ALA A 167 -7.96 19.09 -22.33
CA ALA A 167 -6.58 19.05 -21.86
C ALA A 167 -6.53 18.65 -20.38
N GLU A 168 -5.54 17.85 -20.00
CA GLU A 168 -5.34 17.40 -18.62
C GLU A 168 -5.37 18.58 -17.65
N SER A 169 -6.32 18.55 -16.74
CA SER A 169 -6.52 19.60 -15.73
C SER A 169 -7.45 19.11 -14.61
N GLY A 170 -7.29 19.63 -13.39
CA GLY A 170 -8.20 19.36 -12.27
C GLY A 170 -8.33 17.88 -11.90
N GLY A 171 -7.34 17.07 -12.21
CA GLY A 171 -7.36 15.63 -11.98
C GLY A 171 -8.06 14.81 -13.07
N GLN A 172 -8.67 15.43 -14.09
CA GLN A 172 -9.15 14.73 -15.27
C GLN A 172 -8.01 14.61 -16.29
N ILE A 173 -7.76 13.39 -16.80
CA ILE A 173 -6.75 13.14 -17.83
C ILE A 173 -7.15 13.74 -19.18
N GLY A 174 -6.14 14.04 -20.02
CA GLY A 174 -6.31 14.54 -21.37
C GLY A 174 -7.01 13.54 -22.29
N ASP A 175 -7.70 14.06 -23.30
CA ASP A 175 -8.39 13.23 -24.28
C ASP A 175 -7.46 12.63 -25.31
N ARG A 176 -7.98 11.59 -25.96
CA ARG A 176 -7.37 10.92 -27.13
C ARG A 176 -8.36 10.90 -28.27
N GLY A 177 -7.85 10.69 -29.48
CA GLY A 177 -8.69 10.60 -30.66
C GLY A 177 -7.88 10.81 -31.93
N GLU A 178 -8.52 11.39 -32.94
CA GLU A 178 -7.92 11.61 -34.24
C GLU A 178 -8.08 13.06 -34.70
N ILE A 179 -7.10 13.55 -35.45
CA ILE A 179 -7.16 14.79 -36.20
C ILE A 179 -6.99 14.42 -37.68
N VAL A 180 -7.96 14.75 -38.50
CA VAL A 180 -8.02 14.41 -39.91
C VAL A 180 -7.93 15.67 -40.75
N THR A 181 -6.96 15.73 -41.66
CA THR A 181 -6.81 16.80 -42.65
C THR A 181 -6.99 16.22 -44.05
N GLU A 182 -7.08 17.05 -45.08
CA GLU A 182 -7.14 16.61 -46.46
C GLU A 182 -5.91 15.73 -46.84
N SER A 183 -4.74 16.01 -46.28
CA SER A 183 -3.47 15.39 -46.64
C SER A 183 -2.97 14.33 -45.65
N GLY A 184 -3.56 14.21 -44.47
CA GLY A 184 -3.03 13.31 -43.45
C GLY A 184 -3.99 13.04 -42.27
N ILE A 185 -3.59 12.04 -41.50
CA ILE A 185 -4.29 11.63 -40.26
C ILE A 185 -3.27 11.59 -39.14
N LEU A 186 -3.64 12.17 -37.98
CA LEU A 186 -2.88 12.09 -36.73
C LEU A 186 -3.68 11.34 -35.69
N GLU A 187 -3.00 10.52 -34.94
CA GLU A 187 -3.50 9.91 -33.70
C GLU A 187 -3.10 10.81 -32.54
N VAL A 188 -4.07 11.37 -31.81
CA VAL A 188 -3.87 12.15 -30.58
C VAL A 188 -3.77 11.16 -29.41
N THR A 189 -2.63 11.17 -28.75
CA THR A 189 -2.34 10.27 -27.63
C THR A 189 -2.56 10.92 -26.27
N ASP A 190 -2.52 12.26 -26.22
CA ASP A 190 -2.74 13.06 -25.01
C ASP A 190 -3.06 14.51 -25.39
N CYS A 191 -3.69 15.26 -24.48
CA CYS A 191 -3.91 16.69 -24.63
C CYS A 191 -3.56 17.41 -23.32
N ARG A 192 -2.72 18.45 -23.40
CA ARG A 192 -2.25 19.23 -22.25
C ARG A 192 -2.58 20.71 -22.43
N LYS A 193 -2.62 21.43 -21.31
CA LYS A 193 -2.85 22.86 -21.31
C LYS A 193 -1.58 23.60 -20.87
N THR A 194 -1.13 24.56 -21.67
CA THR A 194 -0.09 25.53 -21.28
C THR A 194 -0.62 26.91 -21.58
N ALA A 195 -0.66 27.78 -20.57
CA ALA A 195 -1.41 29.03 -20.60
C ALA A 195 -2.86 28.78 -21.06
N ASP A 196 -3.32 29.42 -22.12
CA ASP A 196 -4.65 29.21 -22.69
C ASP A 196 -4.64 28.45 -24.02
N LEU A 197 -3.58 27.69 -24.28
CA LEU A 197 -3.45 26.81 -25.44
C LEU A 197 -3.71 25.36 -25.06
N PHE A 198 -4.44 24.64 -25.93
CA PHE A 198 -4.64 23.21 -25.87
C PHE A 198 -3.66 22.53 -26.82
N ILE A 199 -2.67 21.84 -26.25
CA ILE A 199 -1.58 21.21 -26.97
C ILE A 199 -1.86 19.71 -27.13
N HIS A 200 -2.11 19.29 -28.36
CA HIS A 200 -2.39 17.89 -28.69
C HIS A 200 -1.07 17.17 -28.96
N MET A 201 -0.74 16.16 -28.17
CA MET A 201 0.38 15.26 -28.38
C MET A 201 -0.04 14.23 -29.41
N ALA A 202 0.49 14.30 -30.62
CA ALA A 202 -0.02 13.50 -31.73
C ALA A 202 1.10 12.83 -32.55
N LYS A 203 0.75 11.71 -33.18
CA LYS A 203 1.59 11.02 -34.15
C LYS A 203 0.93 11.08 -35.53
N VAL A 204 1.64 11.53 -36.53
CA VAL A 204 1.18 11.46 -37.92
C VAL A 204 1.19 10.00 -38.37
N THR A 205 -0.01 9.41 -38.49
CA THR A 205 -0.16 7.99 -38.88
C THR A 205 -0.21 7.78 -40.37
N LYS A 206 -0.70 8.80 -41.14
CA LYS A 206 -0.83 8.72 -42.60
C LYS A 206 -0.62 10.09 -43.22
N GLY A 207 0.05 10.11 -44.37
CA GLY A 207 0.23 11.32 -45.18
C GLY A 207 1.15 12.35 -44.53
N PHE A 208 0.72 13.60 -44.50
CA PHE A 208 1.43 14.72 -43.90
C PHE A 208 0.43 15.76 -43.40
N VAL A 209 0.90 16.66 -42.54
CA VAL A 209 0.13 17.81 -42.06
C VAL A 209 0.96 19.08 -42.18
N GLU A 210 0.29 20.20 -42.41
CA GLU A 210 0.92 21.52 -42.57
C GLU A 210 0.20 22.58 -41.72
N MET A 211 0.95 23.59 -41.33
CA MET A 211 0.40 24.77 -40.69
C MET A 211 -0.66 25.44 -41.61
N GLY A 212 -1.73 25.97 -40.98
CA GLY A 212 -2.82 26.64 -41.71
C GLY A 212 -3.86 25.72 -42.30
N GLN A 213 -3.68 24.40 -42.30
CA GLN A 213 -4.70 23.45 -42.79
C GLN A 213 -5.93 23.41 -41.90
N ALA A 214 -7.08 23.24 -42.56
CA ALA A 214 -8.30 22.85 -41.91
C ALA A 214 -8.22 21.38 -41.48
N ALA A 215 -8.75 21.06 -40.31
CA ALA A 215 -8.75 19.73 -39.75
C ALA A 215 -10.09 19.42 -39.08
N GLU A 216 -10.54 18.18 -39.22
CA GLU A 216 -11.62 17.62 -38.43
C GLU A 216 -11.00 16.96 -37.19
N LEU A 217 -11.53 17.30 -36.00
CA LEU A 217 -11.09 16.81 -34.70
C LEU A 217 -12.14 15.85 -34.17
N ILE A 218 -11.73 14.62 -33.83
CA ILE A 218 -12.63 13.53 -33.42
C ILE A 218 -12.11 12.95 -32.12
N VAL A 219 -12.82 13.22 -31.02
CA VAL A 219 -12.49 12.66 -29.70
C VAL A 219 -12.91 11.19 -29.64
N ALA A 220 -12.14 10.35 -28.97
CA ALA A 220 -12.49 8.96 -28.69
C ALA A 220 -13.68 8.90 -27.70
N SER A 221 -14.90 8.90 -28.22
CA SER A 221 -16.16 9.07 -27.49
C SER A 221 -16.34 8.06 -26.34
N ASP A 222 -16.03 6.77 -26.58
CA ASP A 222 -16.15 5.74 -25.55
C ASP A 222 -15.19 5.99 -24.37
N ARG A 223 -13.98 6.48 -24.65
CA ARG A 223 -13.02 6.84 -23.61
C ARG A 223 -13.47 8.07 -22.84
N ARG A 224 -13.92 9.11 -23.54
CA ARG A 224 -14.47 10.33 -22.95
C ARG A 224 -15.68 10.04 -22.06
N ALA A 225 -16.58 9.14 -22.47
CA ALA A 225 -17.75 8.75 -21.70
C ALA A 225 -17.33 8.11 -20.36
N ARG A 226 -16.34 7.22 -20.36
CA ARG A 226 -15.79 6.60 -19.13
C ARG A 226 -15.13 7.63 -18.22
N ILE A 227 -14.38 8.59 -18.78
CA ILE A 227 -13.76 9.68 -18.00
C ILE A 227 -14.84 10.55 -17.36
N ARG A 228 -15.87 10.95 -18.12
CA ARG A 228 -17.02 11.72 -17.60
C ARG A 228 -17.75 10.99 -16.48
N ALA A 229 -17.94 9.67 -16.61
CA ALA A 229 -18.56 8.84 -15.58
C ALA A 229 -17.74 8.85 -14.29
N ASN A 230 -16.44 8.62 -14.39
CA ASN A 230 -15.51 8.64 -13.25
C ASN A 230 -15.44 10.03 -12.62
N HIS A 231 -15.40 11.11 -13.41
CA HIS A 231 -15.32 12.47 -12.90
C HIS A 231 -16.62 12.88 -12.18
N SER A 232 -17.77 12.56 -12.76
CA SER A 232 -19.06 12.84 -12.12
C SER A 232 -19.26 12.02 -10.85
N ALA A 233 -18.83 10.74 -10.84
CA ALA A 233 -18.85 9.92 -9.65
C ALA A 233 -17.93 10.46 -8.53
N THR A 234 -16.83 11.13 -8.88
CA THR A 234 -15.93 11.77 -7.91
C THR A 234 -16.65 12.85 -7.12
N HIS A 235 -17.49 13.66 -7.76
CA HIS A 235 -18.31 14.69 -7.09
C HIS A 235 -19.37 14.07 -6.17
N LEU A 236 -20.07 13.02 -6.61
CA LEU A 236 -21.00 12.28 -5.76
C LEU A 236 -20.29 11.64 -4.57
N LEU A 237 -19.11 11.08 -4.79
CA LEU A 237 -18.25 10.47 -3.75
C LEU A 237 -17.80 11.51 -2.73
N HIS A 238 -17.35 12.69 -3.18
CA HIS A 238 -16.91 13.76 -2.29
C HIS A 238 -18.03 14.18 -1.33
N GLU A 239 -19.22 14.41 -1.85
CA GLU A 239 -20.37 14.77 -1.00
C GLU A 239 -20.78 13.62 -0.06
N ALA A 240 -20.80 12.36 -0.53
CA ALA A 240 -21.08 11.21 0.31
C ALA A 240 -20.09 11.07 1.47
N LEU A 241 -18.81 11.29 1.21
CA LEU A 241 -17.77 11.29 2.23
C LEU A 241 -17.96 12.42 3.25
N ARG A 242 -18.27 13.65 2.79
CA ARG A 242 -18.57 14.78 3.69
C ARG A 242 -19.76 14.48 4.60
N ARG A 243 -20.80 13.89 4.07
CA ARG A 243 -22.00 13.53 4.84
C ARG A 243 -21.75 12.39 5.83
N ALA A 244 -20.91 11.43 5.48
CA ALA A 244 -20.58 10.29 6.33
C ALA A 244 -19.54 10.60 7.41
N LEU A 245 -18.58 11.50 7.12
CA LEU A 245 -17.39 11.72 7.96
C LEU A 245 -17.36 13.15 8.56
N GLY A 246 -18.03 14.11 7.95
CA GLY A 246 -18.10 15.50 8.41
C GLY A 246 -17.48 16.51 7.44
N ASP A 247 -17.70 17.80 7.76
CA ASP A 247 -17.35 18.94 6.90
C ASP A 247 -15.83 19.16 6.72
N HIS A 248 -14.99 18.50 7.50
CA HIS A 248 -13.53 18.54 7.36
C HIS A 248 -13.02 17.81 6.13
N VAL A 249 -13.85 16.96 5.51
CA VAL A 249 -13.50 16.27 4.28
C VAL A 249 -13.38 17.29 3.14
N ALA A 250 -12.17 17.43 2.62
CA ALA A 250 -11.85 18.31 1.49
C ALA A 250 -10.91 17.56 0.53
N GLN A 251 -11.08 17.79 -0.76
CA GLN A 251 -10.21 17.22 -1.78
C GLN A 251 -8.76 17.67 -1.58
N ARG A 252 -7.82 16.72 -1.64
CA ARG A 252 -6.37 16.93 -1.63
C ARG A 252 -5.70 16.53 -2.94
N GLY A 253 -6.41 15.77 -3.75
CA GLY A 253 -6.02 15.35 -5.08
C GLY A 253 -7.08 14.46 -5.70
N SER A 254 -7.10 14.37 -7.01
CA SER A 254 -7.97 13.44 -7.75
C SER A 254 -7.28 12.94 -9.01
N LEU A 255 -7.76 11.81 -9.51
CA LEU A 255 -7.47 11.30 -10.84
C LEU A 255 -8.77 10.73 -11.39
N ASN A 256 -9.20 11.26 -12.52
CA ASN A 256 -10.36 10.77 -13.26
C ASN A 256 -9.88 10.28 -14.63
N ALA A 257 -9.58 8.99 -14.69
CA ALA A 257 -9.12 8.29 -15.88
C ALA A 257 -10.25 7.48 -16.52
N ASP A 258 -9.99 6.83 -17.63
CA ASP A 258 -10.98 6.00 -18.32
C ASP A 258 -11.13 4.60 -17.69
N ASP A 259 -10.14 4.18 -16.89
CA ASP A 259 -10.12 2.87 -16.22
C ASP A 259 -10.56 2.94 -14.75
N ARG A 260 -10.40 4.07 -14.07
CA ARG A 260 -10.75 4.26 -12.66
C ARG A 260 -10.81 5.72 -12.25
N LEU A 261 -11.37 5.97 -11.09
CA LEU A 261 -11.18 7.22 -10.36
C LEU A 261 -10.35 6.99 -9.09
N ARG A 262 -9.62 8.04 -8.67
CA ARG A 262 -8.91 8.13 -7.41
C ARG A 262 -9.23 9.46 -6.75
N PHE A 263 -9.55 9.40 -5.48
CA PHE A 263 -9.88 10.59 -4.70
C PHE A 263 -9.09 10.63 -3.40
N ASP A 264 -8.25 11.64 -3.25
CA ASP A 264 -7.45 11.90 -2.06
C ASP A 264 -8.13 13.01 -1.25
N PHE A 265 -8.39 12.78 0.03
CA PHE A 265 -9.16 13.71 0.87
C PHE A 265 -8.61 13.78 2.29
N SER A 266 -8.88 14.93 2.96
CA SER A 266 -8.48 15.15 4.36
C SER A 266 -9.31 14.30 5.30
N HIS A 267 -8.69 13.28 5.92
CA HIS A 267 -9.24 12.48 7.01
C HIS A 267 -8.12 11.71 7.72
N GLY A 268 -8.16 11.67 9.05
CA GLY A 268 -7.05 11.14 9.87
C GLY A 268 -7.10 9.64 10.10
N GLN A 269 -8.25 8.99 9.93
CA GLN A 269 -8.47 7.59 10.31
C GLN A 269 -8.89 6.74 9.11
N ALA A 270 -8.68 5.42 9.20
CA ALA A 270 -9.23 4.49 8.22
C ALA A 270 -10.76 4.44 8.33
N LEU A 271 -11.44 4.36 7.20
CA LEU A 271 -12.88 4.20 7.19
C LEU A 271 -13.27 2.79 7.67
N THR A 272 -14.31 2.71 8.45
CA THR A 272 -14.90 1.42 8.83
C THR A 272 -15.63 0.79 7.64
N ALA A 273 -15.79 -0.53 7.64
CA ALA A 273 -16.55 -1.24 6.62
C ALA A 273 -17.98 -0.69 6.47
N ALA A 274 -18.61 -0.30 7.58
CA ALA A 274 -19.95 0.29 7.58
C ALA A 274 -19.97 1.67 6.89
N GLN A 275 -18.97 2.52 7.13
CA GLN A 275 -18.85 3.82 6.46
C GLN A 275 -18.59 3.66 4.95
N LEU A 276 -17.70 2.74 4.55
CA LEU A 276 -17.46 2.43 3.14
C LEU A 276 -18.73 1.94 2.44
N GLN A 277 -19.48 1.04 3.09
CA GLN A 277 -20.75 0.55 2.56
C GLN A 277 -21.80 1.67 2.46
N GLN A 278 -21.90 2.55 3.46
CA GLN A 278 -22.79 3.71 3.45
C GLN A 278 -22.46 4.64 2.28
N VAL A 279 -21.19 5.04 2.12
CA VAL A 279 -20.71 5.91 1.05
C VAL A 279 -21.02 5.30 -0.32
N GLN A 280 -20.66 4.05 -0.54
CA GLN A 280 -20.96 3.35 -1.81
C GLN A 280 -22.47 3.28 -2.09
N SER A 281 -23.26 2.98 -1.08
CA SER A 281 -24.72 2.88 -1.21
C SER A 281 -25.35 4.24 -1.55
N GLU A 282 -24.87 5.30 -0.92
CA GLU A 282 -25.33 6.69 -1.15
C GLU A 282 -24.97 7.14 -2.58
N VAL A 283 -23.71 6.99 -3.02
CA VAL A 283 -23.32 7.32 -4.40
C VAL A 283 -24.19 6.57 -5.41
N ASN A 284 -24.40 5.27 -5.25
CA ASN A 284 -25.26 4.50 -6.14
C ASN A 284 -26.73 4.90 -6.07
N ALA A 285 -27.21 5.45 -4.95
CA ALA A 285 -28.58 5.97 -4.85
C ALA A 285 -28.75 7.21 -5.73
N PHE A 286 -27.78 8.15 -5.73
CA PHE A 286 -27.82 9.34 -6.58
C PHE A 286 -27.55 9.03 -8.06
N ILE A 287 -26.76 8.01 -8.37
CA ILE A 287 -26.64 7.48 -9.74
C ILE A 287 -28.02 6.99 -10.23
N ARG A 288 -28.70 6.15 -9.46
CA ARG A 288 -30.04 5.63 -9.82
C ARG A 288 -31.13 6.69 -9.85
N GLN A 289 -30.93 7.83 -9.19
CA GLN A 289 -31.85 8.97 -9.26
C GLN A 289 -31.96 9.52 -10.69
N ASN A 290 -30.92 9.34 -11.50
CA ASN A 290 -30.83 9.76 -12.90
C ASN A 290 -31.21 11.24 -13.09
N SER A 291 -30.73 12.08 -12.19
CA SER A 291 -30.97 13.54 -12.25
C SER A 291 -30.07 14.20 -13.29
N THR A 292 -30.53 15.29 -13.87
CA THR A 292 -29.77 16.12 -14.80
C THR A 292 -28.54 16.72 -14.10
N VAL A 293 -27.40 16.70 -14.78
CA VAL A 293 -26.19 17.42 -14.37
C VAL A 293 -26.22 18.79 -15.01
N GLU A 294 -26.37 19.84 -14.20
CA GLU A 294 -26.41 21.20 -14.67
C GLU A 294 -25.07 21.91 -14.45
N THR A 295 -24.74 22.78 -15.39
CA THR A 295 -23.57 23.64 -15.31
C THR A 295 -23.98 25.09 -15.44
N ARG A 296 -23.40 25.95 -14.59
CA ARG A 296 -23.66 27.41 -14.64
C ARG A 296 -22.34 28.16 -14.46
N ILE A 297 -22.21 29.27 -15.18
CA ILE A 297 -21.10 30.22 -15.02
C ILE A 297 -21.61 31.35 -14.12
N MET A 298 -20.83 31.69 -13.08
CA MET A 298 -21.16 32.74 -12.14
C MET A 298 -19.88 33.25 -11.44
N THR A 299 -20.00 34.31 -10.64
CA THR A 299 -18.85 34.77 -9.84
C THR A 299 -18.51 33.79 -8.71
N PRO A 300 -17.26 33.73 -8.24
CA PRO A 300 -16.89 32.90 -7.09
C PRO A 300 -17.71 33.17 -5.83
N ASP A 301 -18.12 34.44 -5.62
CA ASP A 301 -18.90 34.84 -4.44
C ASP A 301 -20.34 34.33 -4.53
N ASP A 302 -20.96 34.42 -5.71
CA ASP A 302 -22.31 33.88 -5.94
C ASP A 302 -22.29 32.34 -5.77
N ALA A 303 -21.25 31.69 -6.28
CA ALA A 303 -21.10 30.24 -6.11
C ALA A 303 -21.01 29.83 -4.62
N ARG A 304 -20.21 30.54 -3.82
CA ARG A 304 -20.12 30.32 -2.36
C ARG A 304 -21.47 30.61 -1.65
N ALA A 305 -22.18 31.66 -2.05
CA ALA A 305 -23.49 31.98 -1.49
C ALA A 305 -24.51 30.87 -1.76
N LEU A 306 -24.38 30.12 -2.84
CA LEU A 306 -25.21 28.96 -3.17
C LEU A 306 -24.73 27.66 -2.46
N GLY A 307 -23.68 27.73 -1.65
CA GLY A 307 -23.13 26.57 -0.95
C GLY A 307 -22.22 25.69 -1.81
N ALA A 308 -21.68 26.21 -2.92
CA ALA A 308 -20.76 25.46 -3.77
C ALA A 308 -19.42 25.20 -3.04
N GLN A 309 -18.92 23.97 -3.17
CA GLN A 309 -17.59 23.60 -2.69
C GLN A 309 -16.54 24.14 -3.65
N ALA A 310 -15.54 24.84 -3.09
CA ALA A 310 -14.37 25.31 -3.81
C ALA A 310 -13.13 24.58 -3.28
N LEU A 311 -12.17 24.28 -4.13
CA LEU A 311 -10.89 23.71 -3.71
C LEU A 311 -10.13 24.71 -2.84
N PHE A 312 -9.60 24.22 -1.72
CA PHE A 312 -8.89 25.09 -0.77
C PHE A 312 -7.55 25.54 -1.36
N GLY A 313 -7.35 26.87 -1.40
CA GLY A 313 -6.08 27.46 -1.84
C GLY A 313 -5.96 27.72 -3.35
N GLU A 314 -6.93 27.37 -4.16
CA GLU A 314 -6.95 27.76 -5.57
C GLU A 314 -7.39 29.22 -5.76
N LYS A 315 -6.74 29.89 -6.72
CA LYS A 315 -7.14 31.23 -7.17
C LYS A 315 -8.08 31.07 -8.36
N TYR A 316 -9.28 31.56 -8.21
CA TYR A 316 -10.29 31.56 -9.26
C TYR A 316 -10.27 32.88 -10.00
N GLY A 317 -10.59 32.87 -11.30
CA GLY A 317 -10.84 34.08 -12.10
C GLY A 317 -12.13 34.79 -11.71
N ASP A 318 -12.51 35.79 -12.49
CA ASP A 318 -13.74 36.58 -12.27
C ASP A 318 -15.01 35.72 -12.42
N GLU A 319 -14.95 34.68 -13.22
CA GLU A 319 -16.02 33.71 -13.46
C GLU A 319 -15.55 32.27 -13.18
N VAL A 320 -16.46 31.48 -12.61
CA VAL A 320 -16.24 30.05 -12.32
C VAL A 320 -17.39 29.23 -12.87
N ARG A 321 -17.03 28.00 -13.28
CA ARG A 321 -17.99 26.99 -13.71
C ARG A 321 -18.44 26.19 -12.50
N VAL A 322 -19.72 26.19 -12.18
CA VAL A 322 -20.35 25.47 -11.08
C VAL A 322 -21.14 24.30 -11.64
N VAL A 323 -20.85 23.12 -11.17
CA VAL A 323 -21.51 21.87 -11.56
C VAL A 323 -22.41 21.41 -10.42
N SER A 324 -23.66 21.13 -10.74
CA SER A 324 -24.66 20.62 -9.80
C SER A 324 -25.19 19.26 -10.24
N MET A 325 -25.33 18.33 -9.30
CA MET A 325 -25.88 17.01 -9.57
C MET A 325 -26.54 16.38 -8.35
N GLY A 326 -27.60 15.59 -8.61
CA GLY A 326 -28.39 14.96 -7.57
C GLY A 326 -29.40 15.92 -6.93
N HIS A 327 -30.52 15.37 -6.51
CA HIS A 327 -31.59 16.11 -5.81
C HIS A 327 -31.73 15.57 -4.38
N LEU A 328 -31.52 16.44 -3.40
CA LEU A 328 -31.63 16.15 -1.97
C LEU A 328 -32.42 17.26 -1.27
N PRO A 329 -33.73 17.07 -1.02
CA PRO A 329 -34.56 18.05 -0.34
C PRO A 329 -33.96 18.52 0.98
N GLY A 330 -33.87 19.82 1.17
CA GLY A 330 -33.37 20.43 2.40
C GLY A 330 -31.83 20.41 2.55
N SER A 331 -31.09 20.16 1.47
CA SER A 331 -29.61 20.23 1.49
C SER A 331 -29.09 21.66 1.76
N GLY A 332 -29.88 22.68 1.48
CA GLY A 332 -29.48 24.10 1.56
C GLY A 332 -28.56 24.56 0.44
N LYS A 333 -28.30 23.72 -0.58
CA LYS A 333 -27.37 23.98 -1.69
C LYS A 333 -28.12 24.27 -3.00
N GLY A 334 -27.54 25.13 -3.84
CA GLY A 334 -28.10 25.49 -5.14
C GLY A 334 -29.27 26.43 -5.07
N LEU A 335 -29.81 26.83 -6.24
CA LEU A 335 -30.90 27.80 -6.36
C LEU A 335 -32.22 27.30 -5.73
N GLY A 336 -32.47 25.98 -5.80
CA GLY A 336 -33.63 25.33 -5.19
C GLY A 336 -33.43 24.92 -3.74
N GLN A 337 -32.24 25.11 -3.19
CA GLN A 337 -31.80 24.62 -1.87
C GLN A 337 -31.95 23.10 -1.67
N ASP A 338 -31.86 22.35 -2.76
CA ASP A 338 -32.11 20.91 -2.82
C ASP A 338 -31.11 20.13 -3.69
N THR A 339 -29.98 20.76 -4.01
CA THR A 339 -28.88 20.08 -4.77
C THR A 339 -28.05 19.21 -3.84
N TYR A 340 -27.75 17.98 -4.26
CA TYR A 340 -26.91 17.07 -3.49
C TYR A 340 -25.43 17.49 -3.54
N SER A 341 -24.80 17.46 -4.71
CA SER A 341 -23.43 17.91 -4.93
C SER A 341 -23.42 19.20 -5.74
N LEU A 342 -22.71 20.21 -5.25
CA LEU A 342 -22.54 21.52 -5.88
C LEU A 342 -21.08 21.95 -5.74
N GLU A 343 -20.34 21.95 -6.84
CA GLU A 343 -18.88 22.14 -6.82
C GLU A 343 -18.38 22.99 -7.98
N LEU A 344 -17.28 23.74 -7.73
CA LEU A 344 -16.54 24.42 -8.78
C LEU A 344 -15.72 23.39 -9.56
N CYS A 345 -16.03 23.24 -10.87
CA CYS A 345 -15.34 22.27 -11.70
C CYS A 345 -15.28 22.65 -13.17
N GLY A 346 -14.07 22.67 -13.75
CA GLY A 346 -13.80 22.90 -15.17
C GLY A 346 -13.79 21.63 -16.03
N GLY A 347 -14.01 20.45 -15.44
CA GLY A 347 -13.96 19.19 -16.17
C GLY A 347 -15.20 18.86 -16.99
N THR A 348 -15.14 17.74 -17.71
CA THR A 348 -16.30 17.23 -18.47
C THR A 348 -17.09 16.23 -17.65
N HIS A 349 -18.42 16.27 -17.75
CA HIS A 349 -19.34 15.47 -16.95
C HIS A 349 -20.36 14.74 -17.81
N VAL A 350 -21.01 13.75 -17.22
CA VAL A 350 -22.18 13.09 -17.80
C VAL A 350 -23.35 14.05 -17.88
N ARG A 351 -24.31 13.80 -18.74
CA ARG A 351 -25.51 14.62 -18.86
C ARG A 351 -26.54 14.34 -17.76
N GLN A 352 -26.60 13.08 -17.36
CA GLN A 352 -27.47 12.61 -16.26
C GLN A 352 -26.66 11.72 -15.33
N THR A 353 -26.98 11.71 -14.03
CA THR A 353 -26.25 10.89 -13.06
C THR A 353 -26.36 9.38 -13.37
N GLY A 354 -27.42 8.93 -14.04
CA GLY A 354 -27.59 7.56 -14.51
C GLY A 354 -26.55 7.10 -15.54
N ASP A 355 -25.98 8.04 -16.33
CA ASP A 355 -24.94 7.74 -17.32
C ASP A 355 -23.62 7.25 -16.68
N ILE A 356 -23.44 7.44 -15.36
CA ILE A 356 -22.31 6.93 -14.60
C ILE A 356 -22.33 5.38 -14.57
N GLY A 357 -23.51 4.77 -14.58
CA GLY A 357 -23.70 3.34 -14.41
C GLY A 357 -23.55 2.89 -12.96
N GLY A 358 -22.88 1.77 -12.70
CA GLY A 358 -22.61 1.29 -11.34
C GLY A 358 -21.35 1.94 -10.76
N PHE A 359 -21.30 2.05 -9.42
CA PHE A 359 -20.14 2.55 -8.69
C PHE A 359 -19.69 1.52 -7.66
N VAL A 360 -18.41 1.17 -7.65
CA VAL A 360 -17.80 0.20 -6.73
C VAL A 360 -16.51 0.77 -6.13
N LEU A 361 -16.43 0.80 -4.81
CA LEU A 361 -15.21 1.11 -4.09
C LEU A 361 -14.25 -0.08 -4.16
N LEU A 362 -12.98 0.18 -4.52
CA LEU A 362 -11.92 -0.84 -4.57
C LEU A 362 -11.10 -0.86 -3.29
N SER A 363 -10.69 0.30 -2.82
CA SER A 363 -9.76 0.43 -1.70
C SER A 363 -9.97 1.73 -0.92
N ASP A 364 -9.60 1.67 0.38
CA ASP A 364 -9.36 2.82 1.24
C ASP A 364 -7.96 2.67 1.83
N GLY A 365 -7.10 3.65 1.63
CA GLY A 365 -5.71 3.64 2.09
C GLY A 365 -5.24 5.00 2.59
N ALA A 366 -4.13 5.04 3.34
CA ALA A 366 -3.45 6.30 3.66
C ALA A 366 -2.55 6.72 2.49
N SER A 367 -2.65 7.98 2.07
CA SER A 367 -1.79 8.56 1.03
C SER A 367 -0.63 9.35 1.65
N SER A 368 -0.93 10.15 2.68
CA SER A 368 0.04 10.89 3.49
C SER A 368 -0.55 11.15 4.88
N ALA A 369 0.18 11.87 5.74
CA ALA A 369 -0.33 12.24 7.06
C ALA A 369 -1.63 13.07 6.92
N GLY A 370 -2.72 12.60 7.56
CA GLY A 370 -4.02 13.26 7.50
C GLY A 370 -4.74 13.20 6.15
N VAL A 371 -4.25 12.42 5.19
CA VAL A 371 -4.86 12.26 3.85
C VAL A 371 -5.17 10.80 3.58
N ARG A 372 -6.43 10.51 3.29
CA ARG A 372 -6.93 9.21 2.85
C ARG A 372 -7.08 9.19 1.33
N ARG A 373 -6.93 8.01 0.75
CA ARG A 373 -7.10 7.74 -0.68
C ARG A 373 -8.16 6.67 -0.90
N ILE A 374 -9.14 6.97 -1.70
CA ILE A 374 -10.12 6.02 -2.21
C ILE A 374 -9.89 5.82 -3.70
N GLU A 375 -9.94 4.57 -4.15
CA GLU A 375 -10.04 4.20 -5.56
C GLU A 375 -11.38 3.53 -5.81
N ALA A 376 -11.97 3.83 -6.97
CA ALA A 376 -13.26 3.28 -7.35
C ALA A 376 -13.38 3.11 -8.86
N LEU A 377 -14.36 2.32 -9.26
CA LEU A 377 -14.73 2.06 -10.65
C LEU A 377 -16.17 2.49 -10.91
N THR A 378 -16.44 2.88 -12.16
CA THR A 378 -17.80 3.18 -12.63
C THR A 378 -18.16 2.36 -13.87
N GLY A 379 -19.44 2.32 -14.19
CA GLY A 379 -19.98 1.75 -15.42
C GLY A 379 -19.47 0.34 -15.72
N VAL A 380 -19.00 0.13 -16.94
CA VAL A 380 -18.50 -1.18 -17.41
C VAL A 380 -17.33 -1.69 -16.57
N GLY A 381 -16.45 -0.81 -16.08
CA GLY A 381 -15.35 -1.20 -15.19
C GLY A 381 -15.85 -1.79 -13.88
N ALA A 382 -16.86 -1.17 -13.27
CA ALA A 382 -17.50 -1.68 -12.05
C ALA A 382 -18.23 -3.01 -12.31
N GLU A 383 -18.92 -3.14 -13.43
CA GLU A 383 -19.61 -4.38 -13.84
C GLU A 383 -18.61 -5.54 -14.01
N HIS A 384 -17.53 -5.34 -14.76
CA HIS A 384 -16.50 -6.36 -14.94
C HIS A 384 -15.86 -6.77 -13.62
N TYR A 385 -15.58 -5.83 -12.74
CA TYR A 385 -15.05 -6.13 -11.41
C TYR A 385 -16.00 -7.02 -10.61
N ILE A 386 -17.30 -6.66 -10.55
CA ILE A 386 -18.31 -7.47 -9.86
C ILE A 386 -18.38 -8.87 -10.44
N GLN A 387 -18.41 -9.01 -11.77
CA GLN A 387 -18.43 -10.30 -12.44
C GLN A 387 -17.22 -11.17 -12.09
N GLN A 388 -16.02 -10.58 -12.05
CA GLN A 388 -14.81 -11.28 -11.63
C GLN A 388 -14.87 -11.75 -10.18
N GLN A 389 -15.37 -10.91 -9.26
CA GLN A 389 -15.53 -11.29 -7.85
C GLN A 389 -16.55 -12.43 -7.71
N MET A 390 -17.68 -12.34 -8.41
CA MET A 390 -18.70 -13.40 -8.40
C MET A 390 -18.16 -14.72 -8.96
N ALA A 391 -17.38 -14.68 -10.04
CA ALA A 391 -16.75 -15.87 -10.63
C ALA A 391 -15.74 -16.50 -9.66
N ALA A 392 -14.92 -15.69 -8.98
CA ALA A 392 -13.97 -16.17 -7.97
C ALA A 392 -14.69 -16.81 -6.77
N MET A 393 -15.78 -16.20 -6.30
CA MET A 393 -16.61 -16.77 -5.23
C MET A 393 -17.24 -18.11 -5.66
N ALA A 394 -17.77 -18.19 -6.88
CA ALA A 394 -18.35 -19.43 -7.41
C ALA A 394 -17.31 -20.54 -7.54
N ALA A 395 -16.09 -20.23 -7.99
CA ALA A 395 -14.99 -21.19 -8.06
C ALA A 395 -14.58 -21.69 -6.66
N ALA A 396 -14.48 -20.79 -5.68
CA ALA A 396 -14.20 -21.16 -4.30
C ALA A 396 -15.30 -22.04 -3.69
N ALA A 397 -16.56 -21.69 -3.90
CA ALA A 397 -17.72 -22.48 -3.45
C ALA A 397 -17.70 -23.89 -4.06
N THR A 398 -17.41 -24.00 -5.35
CA THR A 398 -17.27 -25.29 -6.06
C THR A 398 -16.15 -26.14 -5.47
N THR A 399 -14.96 -25.54 -5.23
CA THR A 399 -13.81 -26.22 -4.65
C THR A 399 -14.11 -26.73 -3.25
N LEU A 400 -14.78 -25.92 -2.44
CA LEU A 400 -15.16 -26.25 -1.06
C LEU A 400 -16.42 -27.10 -0.96
N LYS A 401 -17.15 -27.32 -2.07
CA LYS A 401 -18.42 -28.06 -2.19
C LYS A 401 -19.51 -27.51 -1.27
N VAL A 402 -19.65 -26.19 -1.24
CA VAL A 402 -20.64 -25.45 -0.44
C VAL A 402 -21.33 -24.38 -1.29
N GLN A 403 -22.37 -23.75 -0.74
CA GLN A 403 -22.94 -22.54 -1.35
C GLN A 403 -22.02 -21.33 -1.15
N PRO A 404 -22.06 -20.31 -2.02
CA PRO A 404 -21.23 -19.10 -1.87
C PRO A 404 -21.33 -18.42 -0.50
N THR A 405 -22.50 -18.45 0.11
CA THR A 405 -22.75 -17.89 1.46
C THR A 405 -22.08 -18.66 2.60
N GLU A 406 -21.70 -19.91 2.36
CA GLU A 406 -21.12 -20.83 3.35
C GLU A 406 -19.58 -20.92 3.27
N ILE A 407 -18.96 -20.20 2.32
CA ILE A 407 -17.50 -20.25 2.09
C ILE A 407 -16.71 -19.92 3.36
N ALA A 408 -17.11 -18.87 4.07
CA ALA A 408 -16.40 -18.41 5.27
C ALA A 408 -16.45 -19.47 6.38
N ASP A 409 -17.63 -20.04 6.64
CA ASP A 409 -17.83 -21.06 7.67
C ASP A 409 -17.06 -22.35 7.32
N ARG A 410 -17.09 -22.76 6.05
CA ARG A 410 -16.34 -23.93 5.61
C ARG A 410 -14.83 -23.73 5.68
N ALA A 411 -14.34 -22.56 5.33
CA ALA A 411 -12.94 -22.22 5.48
C ALA A 411 -12.49 -22.27 6.96
N GLN A 412 -13.30 -21.73 7.87
CA GLN A 412 -13.04 -21.80 9.31
C GLN A 412 -13.00 -23.26 9.80
N GLN A 413 -13.98 -24.08 9.41
CA GLN A 413 -14.00 -25.52 9.74
C GLN A 413 -12.76 -26.25 9.26
N LEU A 414 -12.31 -25.99 8.02
CA LEU A 414 -11.10 -26.60 7.47
C LEU A 414 -9.84 -26.20 8.25
N LEU A 415 -9.75 -24.97 8.74
CA LEU A 415 -8.65 -24.53 9.58
C LEU A 415 -8.66 -25.27 10.94
N GLU A 416 -9.83 -25.49 11.52
CA GLU A 416 -9.99 -26.23 12.77
C GLU A 416 -9.70 -27.73 12.57
N GLU A 417 -10.24 -28.36 11.52
CA GLU A 417 -9.95 -29.75 11.14
C GLU A 417 -8.44 -29.96 10.92
N ARG A 418 -7.79 -29.04 10.20
CA ARG A 418 -6.33 -29.09 9.99
C ARG A 418 -5.56 -29.06 11.31
N LYS A 419 -5.95 -28.14 12.24
CA LYS A 419 -5.31 -28.05 13.55
C LYS A 419 -5.53 -29.31 14.39
N ALA A 420 -6.73 -29.87 14.36
CA ALA A 420 -7.04 -31.12 15.05
C ALA A 420 -6.20 -32.30 14.51
N LEU A 421 -6.15 -32.45 13.18
CA LEU A 421 -5.35 -33.49 12.53
C LEU A 421 -3.85 -33.32 12.81
N GLN A 422 -3.32 -32.10 12.84
CA GLN A 422 -1.94 -31.85 13.20
C GLN A 422 -1.64 -32.32 14.65
N ASN A 423 -2.56 -32.04 15.58
CA ASN A 423 -2.42 -32.48 16.98
C ASN A 423 -2.54 -34.02 17.08
N GLU A 424 -3.45 -34.64 16.34
CA GLU A 424 -3.60 -36.09 16.30
C GLU A 424 -2.34 -36.77 15.76
N VAL A 425 -1.80 -36.29 14.65
CA VAL A 425 -0.52 -36.78 14.10
C VAL A 425 0.62 -36.65 15.11
N ALA A 426 0.70 -35.53 15.82
CA ALA A 426 1.72 -35.34 16.87
C ALA A 426 1.54 -36.33 18.03
N ASN A 427 0.29 -36.57 18.44
CA ASN A 427 -0.01 -37.56 19.50
C ASN A 427 0.31 -39.01 19.05
N LEU A 428 -0.14 -39.39 17.85
CA LEU A 428 0.14 -40.73 17.31
C LEU A 428 1.66 -40.99 17.14
N ARG A 429 2.41 -39.98 16.68
CA ARG A 429 3.87 -40.06 16.61
C ARG A 429 4.50 -40.28 17.99
N ARG A 430 3.96 -39.59 19.01
CA ARG A 430 4.43 -39.74 20.40
C ARG A 430 4.11 -41.12 20.96
N GLU A 431 2.90 -41.64 20.73
CA GLU A 431 2.49 -42.98 21.14
C GLU A 431 3.36 -44.07 20.45
N LEU A 432 3.59 -43.92 19.14
CA LEU A 432 4.46 -44.83 18.38
C LEU A 432 5.88 -44.85 18.92
N ALA A 433 6.44 -43.70 19.24
CA ALA A 433 7.79 -43.57 19.82
C ALA A 433 7.88 -44.20 21.21
N LEU A 434 6.82 -44.08 22.02
CA LEU A 434 6.75 -44.68 23.38
C LEU A 434 6.50 -46.20 23.35
N SER A 435 5.86 -46.74 22.30
CA SER A 435 5.55 -48.16 22.16
C SER A 435 6.65 -48.97 21.49
N GLY A 436 7.81 -48.33 21.15
CA GLY A 436 8.95 -49.05 20.53
C GLY A 436 8.67 -49.45 19.08
N GLY A 437 8.18 -48.48 18.23
CA GLY A 437 7.83 -48.72 16.83
C GLY A 437 8.87 -49.51 16.05
N THR A 438 8.37 -50.42 15.25
CA THR A 438 9.02 -51.38 14.32
C THR A 438 10.53 -51.17 14.10
N GLU A 439 11.33 -52.12 14.64
CA GLU A 439 12.76 -52.39 14.41
C GLU A 439 13.82 -51.66 15.27
N ALA A 440 13.52 -50.72 16.15
CA ALA A 440 14.47 -50.40 17.23
C ALA A 440 14.12 -51.27 18.45
N ALA A 441 14.93 -52.27 18.77
CA ALA A 441 14.76 -53.08 19.97
C ALA A 441 14.46 -52.19 21.17
N ALA A 442 13.39 -52.50 21.91
CA ALA A 442 13.11 -51.86 23.19
C ALA A 442 14.38 -52.06 24.05
N THR A 443 15.24 -51.06 24.07
CA THR A 443 16.47 -51.15 24.85
C THR A 443 16.04 -50.85 26.28
N ASP A 444 15.97 -51.88 27.08
CA ASP A 444 15.84 -51.70 28.54
C ASP A 444 17.01 -50.82 29.04
N PRO A 445 16.78 -49.98 30.02
CA PRO A 445 17.87 -49.17 30.57
C PRO A 445 19.04 -50.04 31.00
N ILE A 446 20.23 -49.71 30.50
CA ILE A 446 21.47 -50.41 30.92
C ILE A 446 22.07 -49.68 32.12
N SER A 447 22.75 -50.40 32.99
CA SER A 447 23.46 -49.81 34.12
C SER A 447 24.89 -49.43 33.72
N ILE A 448 25.26 -48.15 33.85
CA ILE A 448 26.59 -47.62 33.57
C ILE A 448 27.03 -46.81 34.80
N GLY A 449 28.15 -47.19 35.41
CA GLY A 449 28.64 -46.56 36.62
C GLY A 449 27.62 -46.57 37.78
N GLY A 450 26.72 -47.58 37.82
CA GLY A 450 25.64 -47.67 38.82
C GLY A 450 24.40 -46.79 38.50
N LYS A 451 24.36 -46.13 37.37
CA LYS A 451 23.27 -45.23 36.90
C LYS A 451 22.51 -45.91 35.77
N ALA A 452 21.18 -45.82 35.74
CA ALA A 452 20.39 -46.32 34.61
C ALA A 452 20.53 -45.37 33.41
N PHE A 453 20.84 -45.90 32.25
CA PHE A 453 20.96 -45.14 30.99
C PHE A 453 20.09 -45.73 29.89
N LEU A 454 19.24 -44.92 29.30
CA LEU A 454 18.42 -45.24 28.13
C LEU A 454 18.85 -44.37 26.96
N ALA A 455 19.25 -44.99 25.85
CA ALA A 455 19.51 -44.28 24.61
C ALA A 455 18.71 -44.90 23.47
N GLN A 456 18.03 -44.07 22.68
CA GLN A 456 17.26 -44.52 21.52
C GLN A 456 17.45 -43.57 20.33
N VAL A 457 17.50 -44.16 19.13
CA VAL A 457 17.42 -43.44 17.86
C VAL A 457 16.00 -43.62 17.31
N LEU A 458 15.27 -42.54 17.14
CA LEU A 458 13.85 -42.51 16.80
C LEU A 458 13.66 -42.04 15.34
N GLN A 459 12.84 -42.77 14.58
CA GLN A 459 12.45 -42.41 13.23
C GLN A 459 11.07 -41.73 13.23
N GLY A 460 10.90 -40.70 12.41
CA GLY A 460 9.61 -40.04 12.24
C GLY A 460 9.12 -39.14 13.40
N VAL A 461 10.00 -38.91 14.38
CA VAL A 461 9.75 -38.00 15.52
C VAL A 461 10.41 -36.65 15.24
N THR A 462 9.71 -35.55 15.53
CA THR A 462 10.30 -34.22 15.36
C THR A 462 11.08 -33.78 16.60
N GLY A 463 12.06 -32.90 16.43
CA GLY A 463 12.84 -32.37 17.56
C GLY A 463 11.98 -31.68 18.63
N ARG A 464 10.78 -31.20 18.27
CA ARG A 464 9.82 -30.58 19.21
C ARG A 464 9.14 -31.59 20.12
N ASP A 465 9.04 -32.83 19.70
CA ASP A 465 8.39 -33.91 20.45
C ASP A 465 9.35 -34.61 21.45
N LEU A 466 10.67 -34.48 21.23
CA LEU A 466 11.70 -35.14 22.05
C LEU A 466 11.63 -34.81 23.55
N PRO A 467 11.40 -33.54 24.00
CA PRO A 467 11.34 -33.27 25.43
C PRO A 467 10.25 -34.04 26.17
N ALA A 468 9.08 -34.12 25.57
CA ALA A 468 7.94 -34.83 26.16
C ALA A 468 8.21 -36.35 26.25
N LEU A 469 8.91 -36.90 25.26
CA LEU A 469 9.35 -38.32 25.27
C LEU A 469 10.44 -38.57 26.34
N VAL A 470 11.41 -37.67 26.46
CA VAL A 470 12.42 -37.70 27.52
C VAL A 470 11.78 -37.71 28.90
N ASP A 471 10.82 -36.81 29.16
CA ASP A 471 10.11 -36.73 30.44
C ASP A 471 9.29 -38.00 30.71
N ALA A 472 8.63 -38.57 29.69
CA ALA A 472 7.91 -39.83 29.83
C ALA A 472 8.82 -41.01 30.16
N HIS A 473 10.01 -41.08 29.56
CA HIS A 473 11.01 -42.11 29.89
C HIS A 473 11.63 -41.90 31.28
N LYS A 474 11.94 -40.66 31.68
CA LYS A 474 12.38 -40.33 33.04
C LYS A 474 11.38 -40.78 34.09
N ALA A 475 10.07 -40.52 33.87
CA ALA A 475 9.01 -40.93 34.78
C ALA A 475 8.91 -42.46 34.94
N LYS A 476 9.12 -43.22 33.87
CA LYS A 476 9.11 -44.69 33.90
C LYS A 476 10.34 -45.27 34.57
N MET A 477 11.49 -44.60 34.38
CA MET A 477 12.79 -45.10 34.88
C MET A 477 13.00 -44.85 36.38
N GLY A 478 12.42 -43.77 36.91
CA GLY A 478 12.55 -43.31 38.28
C GLY A 478 13.87 -42.58 38.55
N SER A 479 15.05 -43.22 38.37
CA SER A 479 16.37 -42.60 38.47
C SER A 479 17.24 -43.01 37.29
N GLY A 480 17.83 -42.03 36.56
CA GLY A 480 18.69 -42.32 35.42
C GLY A 480 18.85 -41.18 34.42
N VAL A 481 19.46 -41.55 33.30
CA VAL A 481 19.73 -40.63 32.15
C VAL A 481 19.03 -41.16 30.91
N VAL A 482 18.33 -40.29 30.21
CA VAL A 482 17.65 -40.57 28.94
C VAL A 482 18.31 -39.77 27.83
N LEU A 483 18.68 -40.41 26.73
CA LEU A 483 19.18 -39.79 25.50
C LEU A 483 18.31 -40.23 24.34
N LEU A 484 17.66 -39.27 23.67
CA LEU A 484 16.89 -39.52 22.45
C LEU A 484 17.51 -38.74 21.28
N ILE A 485 17.73 -39.47 20.18
CA ILE A 485 18.21 -38.90 18.91
C ILE A 485 17.12 -39.17 17.87
N ALA A 486 16.61 -38.14 17.23
CA ALA A 486 15.60 -38.26 16.17
C ALA A 486 16.17 -37.84 14.82
N ASP A 487 15.81 -38.61 13.78
CA ASP A 487 16.05 -38.24 12.38
C ASP A 487 14.88 -37.37 11.91
N THR A 488 15.19 -36.13 11.54
CA THR A 488 14.24 -35.19 11.03
C THR A 488 14.71 -34.69 9.66
N ASP A 489 14.22 -35.30 8.59
CA ASP A 489 14.56 -34.96 7.19
C ASP A 489 16.08 -34.93 6.92
N GLY A 490 16.81 -35.94 7.43
CA GLY A 490 18.27 -36.09 7.26
C GLY A 490 19.11 -35.23 8.21
N LYS A 491 18.48 -34.57 9.20
CA LYS A 491 19.14 -33.84 10.28
C LYS A 491 18.87 -34.54 11.61
N ALA A 492 19.85 -34.56 12.50
CA ALA A 492 19.68 -35.10 13.85
C ALA A 492 19.12 -34.03 14.80
N ALA A 493 18.01 -34.34 15.48
CA ALA A 493 17.58 -33.64 16.66
C ALA A 493 17.92 -34.48 17.90
N VAL A 494 18.49 -33.87 18.93
CA VAL A 494 18.96 -34.53 20.12
C VAL A 494 18.28 -33.95 21.34
N ALA A 495 17.80 -34.80 22.25
CA ALA A 495 17.37 -34.37 23.57
C ALA A 495 17.93 -35.35 24.64
N ALA A 496 18.37 -34.78 25.74
CA ALA A 496 18.80 -35.56 26.90
C ALA A 496 18.08 -35.05 28.15
N GLY A 497 17.77 -36.01 29.03
CA GLY A 497 17.18 -35.72 30.34
C GLY A 497 17.89 -36.49 31.43
N VAL A 498 18.03 -35.87 32.58
CA VAL A 498 18.61 -36.43 33.80
C VAL A 498 17.56 -36.30 34.92
N THR A 499 17.38 -37.34 35.70
CA THR A 499 16.47 -37.30 36.85
C THR A 499 17.00 -36.36 37.94
N GLY A 500 16.11 -35.78 38.75
CA GLY A 500 16.47 -34.69 39.66
C GLY A 500 17.54 -35.11 40.69
N ASP A 501 17.55 -36.36 41.10
CA ASP A 501 18.53 -36.95 42.00
C ASP A 501 19.95 -37.01 41.44
N LEU A 502 20.08 -37.09 40.11
CA LEU A 502 21.37 -37.14 39.40
C LEU A 502 21.77 -35.79 38.79
N ALA A 503 20.85 -34.84 38.70
CA ALA A 503 21.08 -33.58 38.00
C ALA A 503 22.11 -32.65 38.70
N GLU A 504 22.45 -32.88 39.95
CA GLU A 504 23.51 -32.17 40.69
C GLU A 504 24.94 -32.66 40.26
N HIS A 505 25.02 -33.86 39.71
CA HIS A 505 26.30 -34.49 39.34
C HIS A 505 26.46 -34.70 37.83
N ILE A 506 25.35 -34.79 37.09
CA ILE A 506 25.33 -35.05 35.65
C ILE A 506 24.47 -33.99 34.96
N SER A 507 25.04 -33.27 34.01
CA SER A 507 24.33 -32.22 33.28
C SER A 507 23.80 -32.74 31.94
N ALA A 508 22.51 -32.64 31.69
CA ALA A 508 21.91 -32.92 30.38
C ALA A 508 22.50 -32.03 29.27
N VAL A 509 22.97 -30.83 29.62
CA VAL A 509 23.61 -29.90 28.66
C VAL A 509 24.93 -30.49 28.16
N ASP A 510 25.71 -31.09 29.03
CA ASP A 510 27.01 -31.67 28.66
C ASP A 510 26.83 -32.95 27.83
N ILE A 511 25.81 -33.75 28.17
CA ILE A 511 25.41 -34.91 27.35
C ILE A 511 25.01 -34.44 25.94
N VAL A 512 24.15 -33.46 25.82
CA VAL A 512 23.73 -32.95 24.50
C VAL A 512 24.89 -32.34 23.71
N LYS A 513 25.79 -31.59 24.34
CA LYS A 513 26.98 -31.05 23.69
C LYS A 513 27.90 -32.17 23.16
N THR A 514 28.13 -33.20 23.93
CA THR A 514 28.93 -34.35 23.52
C THR A 514 28.33 -35.04 22.32
N VAL A 515 27.02 -35.33 22.34
CA VAL A 515 26.32 -35.99 21.24
C VAL A 515 26.31 -35.09 19.99
N VAL A 516 25.96 -33.82 20.14
CA VAL A 516 25.90 -32.89 19.02
C VAL A 516 27.28 -32.68 18.38
N ALA A 517 28.35 -32.62 19.17
CA ALA A 517 29.73 -32.55 18.64
C ALA A 517 30.09 -33.78 17.84
N THR A 518 29.79 -34.98 18.33
CA THR A 518 30.03 -36.26 17.62
C THR A 518 29.24 -36.33 16.31
N LEU A 519 28.01 -35.84 16.30
CA LEU A 519 27.13 -35.79 15.11
C LEU A 519 27.41 -34.59 14.17
N GLY A 520 28.51 -33.85 14.36
CA GLY A 520 28.94 -32.74 13.50
C GLY A 520 28.11 -31.47 13.62
N GLY A 521 27.41 -31.25 14.74
CA GLY A 521 26.66 -30.04 15.05
C GLY A 521 27.49 -28.98 15.79
N LYS A 522 26.90 -27.81 16.04
CA LYS A 522 27.61 -26.65 16.63
C LYS A 522 27.18 -26.28 18.05
N GLY A 523 26.32 -27.04 18.69
CA GLY A 523 25.92 -26.76 20.07
C GLY A 523 24.49 -27.17 20.40
N GLY A 524 24.23 -27.22 21.70
CA GLY A 524 22.95 -27.48 22.32
C GLY A 524 22.84 -26.70 23.63
N GLY A 525 21.65 -26.57 24.19
CA GLY A 525 21.39 -25.81 25.41
C GLY A 525 20.17 -26.32 26.15
N GLY A 526 20.00 -25.85 27.38
CA GLY A 526 18.90 -26.23 28.25
C GLY A 526 19.25 -26.06 29.72
N ARG A 527 18.57 -26.80 30.57
CA ARG A 527 18.82 -26.89 32.01
C ARG A 527 19.61 -28.18 32.31
N ALA A 528 20.15 -28.29 33.53
CA ALA A 528 20.87 -29.48 33.96
C ALA A 528 20.02 -30.77 33.90
N ASP A 529 18.70 -30.66 34.10
CA ASP A 529 17.76 -31.78 34.07
C ASP A 529 17.19 -32.10 32.68
N MET A 530 17.31 -31.15 31.70
CA MET A 530 16.77 -31.28 30.35
C MET A 530 17.50 -30.38 29.37
N ALA A 531 18.05 -30.90 28.30
CA ALA A 531 18.69 -30.11 27.24
C ALA A 531 18.38 -30.68 25.84
N GLN A 532 18.52 -29.80 24.84
CA GLN A 532 18.29 -30.11 23.43
C GLN A 532 19.40 -29.56 22.56
N GLY A 533 19.57 -30.18 21.38
CA GLY A 533 20.50 -29.72 20.36
C GLY A 533 20.16 -30.27 18.98
N GLY A 534 20.84 -29.77 17.98
CA GLY A 534 20.68 -30.21 16.59
C GLY A 534 22.03 -30.52 15.95
N ALA A 535 22.07 -31.53 15.13
CA ALA A 535 23.27 -31.95 14.40
C ALA A 535 22.95 -32.21 12.91
N LYS A 536 24.01 -32.45 12.11
CA LYS A 536 23.87 -32.53 10.65
C LYS A 536 23.32 -33.88 10.18
N SER A 537 23.54 -34.96 10.90
CA SER A 537 23.19 -36.32 10.49
C SER A 537 23.05 -37.23 11.70
N THR A 538 22.29 -38.31 11.55
CA THR A 538 22.18 -39.41 12.53
C THR A 538 23.15 -40.56 12.26
N GLN A 539 23.99 -40.47 11.23
CA GLN A 539 24.89 -41.57 10.78
C GLN A 539 25.83 -42.09 11.87
N ASP A 540 26.30 -41.19 12.74
CA ASP A 540 27.25 -41.52 13.81
C ASP A 540 26.57 -41.65 15.18
N SER A 541 25.26 -41.99 15.20
CA SER A 541 24.48 -42.10 16.45
C SER A 541 25.06 -43.12 17.42
N ASP A 542 25.56 -44.27 16.94
CA ASP A 542 26.19 -45.28 17.80
C ASP A 542 27.48 -44.77 18.47
N ALA A 543 28.30 -44.02 17.72
CA ALA A 543 29.51 -43.40 18.25
C ALA A 543 29.15 -42.31 19.29
N ALA A 544 28.07 -41.53 19.02
CA ALA A 544 27.58 -40.53 19.95
C ALA A 544 27.04 -41.15 21.25
N ILE A 545 26.28 -42.24 21.15
CA ILE A 545 25.80 -42.99 22.32
C ILE A 545 26.98 -43.56 23.12
N LEU A 546 28.01 -44.10 22.45
CA LEU A 546 29.21 -44.61 23.09
C LEU A 546 29.98 -43.52 23.85
N ALA A 547 30.10 -42.32 23.25
CA ALA A 547 30.73 -41.17 23.91
C ALA A 547 30.01 -40.77 25.20
N VAL A 548 28.66 -40.85 25.23
CA VAL A 548 27.90 -40.59 26.45
C VAL A 548 28.07 -41.69 27.49
N LYS A 549 28.18 -42.96 27.06
CA LYS A 549 28.49 -44.07 27.99
C LYS A 549 29.80 -43.84 28.73
N THR A 550 30.85 -43.44 27.98
CA THR A 550 32.17 -43.13 28.58
C THR A 550 32.05 -41.93 29.55
N LEU A 551 31.29 -40.91 29.21
CA LEU A 551 31.03 -39.73 30.09
C LEU A 551 30.32 -40.12 31.39
N LEU A 552 29.49 -41.17 31.39
CA LEU A 552 28.75 -41.63 32.56
C LEU A 552 29.54 -42.60 33.45
N GLU A 553 30.65 -43.18 32.96
CA GLU A 553 31.58 -44.02 33.70
C GLU A 553 32.58 -43.21 34.55
N GLU A 554 32.88 -42.00 34.11
CA GLU A 554 33.66 -41.02 34.87
C GLU A 554 32.82 -40.39 36.02
#